data_435e24f36cebd2d63cde4e0ad37b193b
#
_entry.id   435e24f36cebd2d63cde4e0ad37b193b
#
_cell.length_a   1.000
_cell.length_b   1.000
_cell.length_c   1.000
_cell.angle_alpha   90.00
_cell.angle_beta   90.00
_cell.angle_gamma   90.00
#
_symmetry.space_group_name_H-M   'P 1'
#
loop_
_entity.id
_entity.type
_entity.pdbx_description
1 polymer ?
#
loop_
_entity_poly.entity_id
_entity_poly.type
_entity_poly.pdbx_seq_one_letter_code
_entity_poly.pdbx_strand_id
1 'polypeptide(L)'
;MLRIFITLIFLFINSLNANLLQEAIDNAKEGSILKLPKGIYKGSIKINKPISIIGKEEGVIIDGLGEGTVIEINSPYVTIKNLTIIGSGERHDKLDAAIKISNSKQSEISDNIIKDCLFGIDVSMSNNSIISNNYITSKNLDLGLRGDGLRLWYSNDNIVSKNKLINSRDMVVWYSHGNEISENYGENNRYSLHFMYAGKNYVKNNTYKFNSVGIFFMYSKDTLASGN
;
A
#
# COMPACT_ATOMS: atom_id res chain seq x y z
N MET A 1 11.20 -18.95 28.05
CA MET A 1 10.17 -19.22 27.04
C MET A 1 10.84 -19.49 25.70
N LEU A 2 10.76 -20.72 25.24
CA LEU A 2 11.41 -21.20 24.02
C LEU A 2 10.62 -20.70 22.81
N ARG A 3 11.18 -19.78 22.01
CA ARG A 3 10.58 -19.35 20.73
C ARG A 3 10.75 -20.50 19.73
N ILE A 4 9.66 -21.19 19.44
CA ILE A 4 9.64 -22.24 18.42
C ILE A 4 9.69 -21.54 17.04
N PHE A 5 10.85 -21.56 16.39
CA PHE A 5 11.00 -21.21 15.00
C PHE A 5 10.45 -22.35 14.14
N ILE A 6 9.25 -22.22 13.61
CA ILE A 6 8.76 -23.13 12.58
C ILE A 6 9.37 -22.67 11.24
N THR A 7 10.48 -23.28 10.87
CA THR A 7 11.04 -23.14 9.53
C THR A 7 10.32 -24.11 8.61
N LEU A 8 9.29 -23.65 7.90
CA LEU A 8 8.71 -24.43 6.81
C LEU A 8 9.69 -24.46 5.64
N ILE A 9 10.23 -25.65 5.37
CA ILE A 9 11.05 -25.92 4.18
C ILE A 9 10.11 -26.12 3.00
N PHE A 10 10.00 -25.11 2.12
CA PHE A 10 9.29 -25.24 0.84
C PHE A 10 10.26 -25.74 -0.23
N LEU A 11 10.02 -26.94 -0.72
CA LEU A 11 10.64 -27.49 -1.92
C LEU A 11 10.09 -26.80 -3.18
N PHE A 12 10.95 -26.52 -4.11
CA PHE A 12 10.73 -25.78 -5.36
C PHE A 12 9.53 -26.29 -6.16
N ILE A 13 8.49 -25.47 -6.30
CA ILE A 13 7.52 -25.53 -7.40
C ILE A 13 7.35 -24.10 -7.91
N ASN A 14 7.56 -23.88 -9.19
CA ASN A 14 7.61 -22.56 -9.86
C ASN A 14 6.30 -21.77 -9.92
N SER A 15 5.24 -22.18 -9.24
CA SER A 15 4.03 -21.38 -9.02
C SER A 15 3.34 -21.86 -7.75
N LEU A 16 3.61 -21.20 -6.63
CA LEU A 16 2.81 -21.38 -5.42
C LEU A 16 1.46 -20.67 -5.63
N ASN A 17 0.36 -21.41 -5.57
CA ASN A 17 -0.98 -20.84 -5.66
C ASN A 17 -1.23 -19.94 -4.44
N ALA A 18 -1.96 -18.83 -4.61
CA ALA A 18 -2.38 -17.97 -3.51
C ALA A 18 -3.16 -18.74 -2.44
N ASN A 19 -3.80 -19.84 -2.82
CA ASN A 19 -4.46 -20.72 -1.88
C ASN A 19 -3.49 -21.21 -0.78
N LEU A 20 -2.27 -21.61 -1.14
CA LEU A 20 -1.26 -22.03 -0.16
C LEU A 20 -0.78 -20.87 0.74
N LEU A 21 -0.66 -19.65 0.21
CA LEU A 21 -0.31 -18.49 1.02
C LEU A 21 -1.47 -18.11 1.94
N GLN A 22 -2.71 -18.14 1.45
CA GLN A 22 -3.89 -17.88 2.27
C GLN A 22 -4.02 -18.93 3.40
N GLU A 23 -3.83 -20.21 3.09
CA GLU A 23 -3.82 -21.27 4.10
C GLU A 23 -2.73 -21.05 5.15
N ALA A 24 -1.54 -20.63 4.73
CA ALA A 24 -0.45 -20.31 5.66
C ALA A 24 -0.80 -19.12 6.58
N ILE A 25 -1.47 -18.09 6.03
CA ILE A 25 -1.98 -16.95 6.79
C ILE A 25 -3.05 -17.43 7.79
N ASP A 26 -4.01 -18.23 7.34
CA ASP A 26 -5.12 -18.68 8.16
C ASP A 26 -4.68 -19.60 9.31
N ASN A 27 -3.69 -20.43 9.07
CA ASN A 27 -3.12 -21.34 10.09
C ASN A 27 -2.08 -20.67 11.00
N ALA A 28 -1.56 -19.49 10.65
CA ALA A 28 -0.59 -18.80 11.46
C ALA A 28 -1.23 -18.26 12.76
N LYS A 29 -0.48 -18.26 13.85
CA LYS A 29 -0.90 -17.62 15.10
C LYS A 29 -0.83 -16.10 14.95
N GLU A 30 -1.67 -15.39 15.68
CA GLU A 30 -1.57 -13.94 15.79
C GLU A 30 -0.16 -13.52 16.23
N GLY A 31 0.33 -12.41 15.65
CA GLY A 31 1.69 -11.93 15.88
C GLY A 31 2.79 -12.73 15.18
N SER A 32 2.44 -13.74 14.36
CA SER A 32 3.43 -14.51 13.60
C SER A 32 4.09 -13.67 12.49
N ILE A 33 5.31 -14.06 12.13
CA ILE A 33 6.04 -13.49 10.99
C ILE A 33 6.17 -14.58 9.93
N LEU A 34 5.49 -14.40 8.81
CA LEU A 34 5.64 -15.23 7.62
C LEU A 34 6.74 -14.64 6.72
N LYS A 35 7.86 -15.33 6.62
CA LYS A 35 8.96 -14.96 5.73
C LYS A 35 8.86 -15.75 4.44
N LEU A 36 8.48 -15.08 3.37
CA LEU A 36 8.27 -15.69 2.06
C LEU A 36 9.59 -15.82 1.29
N PRO A 37 9.95 -17.01 0.79
CA PRO A 37 11.05 -17.15 -0.14
C PRO A 37 10.71 -16.57 -1.51
N LYS A 38 11.72 -16.33 -2.33
CA LYS A 38 11.56 -15.94 -3.74
C LYS A 38 10.60 -16.87 -4.48
N GLY A 39 9.66 -16.29 -5.21
CA GLY A 39 8.63 -17.03 -5.95
C GLY A 39 7.44 -16.17 -6.32
N ILE A 40 6.54 -16.74 -7.13
CA ILE A 40 5.29 -16.08 -7.53
C ILE A 40 4.12 -16.75 -6.78
N TYR A 41 3.44 -15.96 -5.96
CA TYR A 41 2.26 -16.33 -5.19
C TYR A 41 1.03 -15.80 -5.92
N LYS A 42 0.26 -16.68 -6.56
CA LYS A 42 -0.84 -16.31 -7.46
C LYS A 42 -2.17 -16.23 -6.74
N GLY A 43 -2.92 -15.17 -7.00
CA GLY A 43 -4.25 -14.85 -6.47
C GLY A 43 -4.21 -13.85 -5.31
N SER A 44 -5.38 -13.41 -4.89
CA SER A 44 -5.55 -12.43 -3.81
C SER A 44 -5.49 -13.07 -2.43
N ILE A 45 -5.07 -12.29 -1.43
CA ILE A 45 -5.03 -12.72 -0.02
C ILE A 45 -5.80 -11.75 0.88
N LYS A 46 -6.38 -12.30 1.96
CA LYS A 46 -7.08 -11.55 3.02
C LYS A 46 -6.42 -11.77 4.37
N ILE A 47 -6.21 -10.68 5.09
CA ILE A 47 -5.54 -10.68 6.39
C ILE A 47 -6.50 -10.15 7.44
N ASN A 48 -7.02 -11.06 8.27
CA ASN A 48 -8.01 -10.77 9.30
C ASN A 48 -7.46 -10.95 10.73
N LYS A 49 -6.15 -11.02 10.88
CA LYS A 49 -5.45 -11.13 12.17
C LYS A 49 -4.13 -10.37 12.15
N PRO A 50 -3.60 -9.94 13.30
CA PRO A 50 -2.27 -9.34 13.38
C PRO A 50 -1.20 -10.32 12.89
N ILE A 51 -0.49 -9.98 11.81
CA ILE A 51 0.55 -10.83 11.22
C ILE A 51 1.51 -10.00 10.38
N SER A 52 2.75 -10.45 10.26
CA SER A 52 3.73 -9.85 9.35
C SER A 52 3.99 -10.79 8.17
N ILE A 53 3.91 -10.24 6.94
CA ILE A 53 4.28 -10.94 5.71
C ILE A 53 5.48 -10.21 5.12
N ILE A 54 6.62 -10.88 5.05
CA ILE A 54 7.89 -10.27 4.69
C ILE A 54 8.61 -11.10 3.63
N GLY A 55 8.97 -10.48 2.52
CA GLY A 55 9.84 -11.11 1.53
C GLY A 55 11.27 -11.27 2.08
N LYS A 56 11.83 -12.46 1.99
CA LYS A 56 13.21 -12.74 2.43
C LYS A 56 14.25 -12.06 1.56
N GLU A 57 13.94 -11.87 0.29
CA GLU A 57 14.82 -11.39 -0.76
C GLU A 57 14.01 -10.78 -1.90
N GLU A 58 14.66 -10.16 -2.86
CA GLU A 58 14.00 -9.68 -4.08
C GLU A 58 13.39 -10.84 -4.89
N GLY A 59 12.28 -10.55 -5.59
CA GLY A 59 11.58 -11.53 -6.43
C GLY A 59 10.53 -12.36 -5.70
N VAL A 60 10.09 -11.91 -4.51
CA VAL A 60 8.84 -12.40 -3.89
C VAL A 60 7.69 -11.60 -4.49
N ILE A 61 6.88 -12.24 -5.31
CA ILE A 61 5.81 -11.59 -6.09
C ILE A 61 4.45 -12.13 -5.63
N ILE A 62 3.53 -11.23 -5.30
CA ILE A 62 2.11 -11.56 -5.13
C ILE A 62 1.37 -11.03 -6.35
N ASP A 63 0.77 -11.93 -7.12
CA ASP A 63 0.12 -11.64 -8.39
C ASP A 63 -1.40 -11.89 -8.25
N GLY A 64 -2.19 -10.80 -8.31
CA GLY A 64 -3.66 -10.83 -8.21
C GLY A 64 -4.37 -11.37 -9.45
N LEU A 65 -3.64 -11.70 -10.51
CA LEU A 65 -4.16 -12.27 -11.77
C LEU A 65 -5.16 -11.37 -12.51
N GLY A 66 -5.13 -10.06 -12.26
CA GLY A 66 -6.05 -9.10 -12.89
C GLY A 66 -7.44 -9.05 -12.23
N GLU A 67 -7.60 -9.59 -11.02
CA GLU A 67 -8.89 -9.66 -10.35
C GLU A 67 -8.88 -8.98 -8.97
N GLY A 68 -9.80 -8.04 -8.76
CA GLY A 68 -10.07 -7.43 -7.47
C GLY A 68 -8.85 -6.76 -6.81
N THR A 69 -8.88 -6.69 -5.50
CA THR A 69 -7.75 -6.23 -4.67
C THR A 69 -6.80 -7.38 -4.37
N VAL A 70 -5.49 -7.15 -4.51
CA VAL A 70 -4.50 -8.22 -4.33
C VAL A 70 -4.29 -8.58 -2.86
N ILE A 71 -4.16 -7.58 -1.98
CA ILE A 71 -3.99 -7.79 -0.53
C ILE A 71 -5.04 -6.98 0.21
N GLU A 72 -5.98 -7.65 0.88
CA GLU A 72 -6.97 -7.02 1.76
C GLU A 72 -6.55 -7.17 3.22
N ILE A 73 -6.47 -6.06 3.96
CA ILE A 73 -6.10 -6.00 5.37
C ILE A 73 -7.28 -5.46 6.18
N ASN A 74 -7.83 -6.30 7.05
CA ASN A 74 -8.96 -5.98 7.93
C ASN A 74 -8.61 -6.19 9.42
N SER A 75 -7.35 -6.09 9.78
CA SER A 75 -6.84 -6.31 11.13
C SER A 75 -5.78 -5.27 11.49
N PRO A 76 -5.69 -4.83 12.74
CA PRO A 76 -4.59 -4.00 13.20
C PRO A 76 -3.25 -4.75 13.26
N TYR A 77 -2.17 -4.00 13.35
CA TYR A 77 -0.80 -4.51 13.56
C TYR A 77 -0.33 -5.47 12.46
N VAL A 78 -0.71 -5.21 11.22
CA VAL A 78 -0.26 -5.99 10.05
C VAL A 78 0.96 -5.31 9.43
N THR A 79 1.97 -6.12 9.10
CA THR A 79 3.15 -5.67 8.35
C THR A 79 3.19 -6.34 6.97
N ILE A 80 3.31 -5.54 5.91
CA ILE A 80 3.57 -6.00 4.53
C ILE A 80 4.87 -5.37 4.07
N LYS A 81 5.89 -6.19 3.84
CA LYS A 81 7.23 -5.66 3.61
C LYS A 81 8.02 -6.45 2.57
N ASN A 82 8.81 -5.72 1.76
CA ASN A 82 9.77 -6.28 0.82
C ASN A 82 9.12 -7.26 -0.19
N LEU A 83 7.96 -6.88 -0.75
CA LEU A 83 7.21 -7.65 -1.72
C LEU A 83 7.07 -6.88 -3.04
N THR A 84 6.95 -7.62 -4.14
CA THR A 84 6.42 -7.09 -5.40
C THR A 84 4.96 -7.50 -5.50
N ILE A 85 4.06 -6.52 -5.73
CA ILE A 85 2.61 -6.74 -5.78
C ILE A 85 2.11 -6.26 -7.14
N ILE A 86 1.45 -7.15 -7.88
CA ILE A 86 1.02 -6.88 -9.25
C ILE A 86 -0.39 -7.41 -9.52
N GLY A 87 -0.99 -6.94 -10.62
CA GLY A 87 -2.16 -7.58 -11.23
C GLY A 87 -3.44 -7.39 -10.44
N SER A 88 -3.76 -6.17 -9.96
CA SER A 88 -5.11 -5.90 -9.45
C SER A 88 -6.15 -5.91 -10.57
N GLY A 89 -7.41 -6.01 -10.22
CA GLY A 89 -8.54 -5.77 -11.12
C GLY A 89 -8.59 -4.33 -11.66
N GLU A 90 -9.68 -4.01 -12.38
CA GLU A 90 -9.85 -2.71 -13.06
C GLU A 90 -11.14 -1.98 -12.67
N ARG A 91 -11.77 -2.37 -11.58
CA ARG A 91 -13.04 -1.78 -11.14
C ARG A 91 -12.81 -0.58 -10.24
N HIS A 92 -13.13 0.60 -10.75
CA HIS A 92 -13.06 1.85 -10.00
C HIS A 92 -14.08 1.91 -8.86
N ASP A 93 -15.28 1.36 -9.06
CA ASP A 93 -16.34 1.33 -8.05
C ASP A 93 -16.02 0.43 -6.85
N LYS A 94 -15.12 -0.53 -7.01
CA LYS A 94 -14.63 -1.42 -5.95
C LYS A 94 -13.28 -0.99 -5.39
N LEU A 95 -12.62 -0.03 -6.03
CA LEU A 95 -11.25 0.39 -5.71
C LEU A 95 -10.30 -0.82 -5.73
N ASP A 96 -10.25 -1.53 -6.88
CA ASP A 96 -9.37 -2.68 -7.04
C ASP A 96 -7.89 -2.23 -6.86
N ALA A 97 -7.29 -2.55 -5.73
CA ALA A 97 -5.99 -2.04 -5.29
C ALA A 97 -4.93 -3.13 -5.18
N ALA A 98 -3.66 -2.71 -5.17
CA ALA A 98 -2.60 -3.62 -4.75
C ALA A 98 -2.74 -3.98 -3.27
N ILE A 99 -2.91 -2.97 -2.41
CA ILE A 99 -3.13 -3.16 -0.97
C ILE A 99 -4.32 -2.30 -0.55
N LYS A 100 -5.28 -2.90 0.13
CA LYS A 100 -6.41 -2.21 0.74
C LYS A 100 -6.41 -2.47 2.23
N ILE A 101 -6.37 -1.40 3.03
CA ILE A 101 -6.42 -1.44 4.50
C ILE A 101 -7.75 -0.84 4.93
N SER A 102 -8.55 -1.59 5.66
CA SER A 102 -9.89 -1.15 6.07
C SER A 102 -10.13 -1.37 7.56
N ASN A 103 -10.66 -0.35 8.24
CA ASN A 103 -11.03 -0.41 9.67
C ASN A 103 -9.88 -0.94 10.56
N SER A 104 -8.66 -0.48 10.30
CA SER A 104 -7.43 -0.98 10.92
C SER A 104 -6.68 0.13 11.66
N LYS A 105 -5.60 -0.23 12.32
CA LYS A 105 -4.65 0.72 12.93
C LYS A 105 -3.27 0.11 13.04
N GLN A 106 -2.26 0.99 13.11
CA GLN A 106 -0.88 0.60 13.41
C GLN A 106 -0.35 -0.52 12.48
N SER A 107 -0.70 -0.44 11.20
CA SER A 107 -0.14 -1.29 10.15
C SER A 107 1.12 -0.66 9.57
N GLU A 108 2.05 -1.49 9.10
CA GLU A 108 3.26 -1.08 8.39
C GLU A 108 3.26 -1.63 6.97
N ILE A 109 3.31 -0.73 5.98
CA ILE A 109 3.44 -1.08 4.56
C ILE A 109 4.73 -0.44 4.07
N SER A 110 5.81 -1.23 3.97
CA SER A 110 7.12 -0.66 3.69
C SER A 110 7.94 -1.47 2.69
N ASP A 111 8.80 -0.77 1.96
CA ASP A 111 9.79 -1.38 1.04
C ASP A 111 9.16 -2.28 -0.05
N ASN A 112 7.93 -2.00 -0.48
CA ASN A 112 7.24 -2.79 -1.50
C ASN A 112 7.37 -2.14 -2.89
N ILE A 113 7.28 -2.97 -3.92
CA ILE A 113 7.18 -2.56 -5.32
C ILE A 113 5.77 -2.89 -5.81
N ILE A 114 4.99 -1.87 -6.16
CA ILE A 114 3.62 -2.00 -6.67
C ILE A 114 3.61 -1.61 -8.15
N LYS A 115 3.17 -2.53 -9.00
CA LYS A 115 3.10 -2.33 -10.45
C LYS A 115 1.84 -2.96 -11.02
N ASP A 116 1.38 -2.45 -12.15
CA ASP A 116 0.21 -3.00 -12.86
C ASP A 116 -1.01 -3.19 -11.94
N CYS A 117 -1.25 -2.22 -11.07
CA CYS A 117 -2.42 -2.16 -10.21
C CYS A 117 -3.22 -0.89 -10.51
N LEU A 118 -4.56 -0.99 -10.51
CA LEU A 118 -5.41 0.16 -10.78
C LEU A 118 -5.23 1.22 -9.68
N PHE A 119 -5.47 0.85 -8.43
CA PHE A 119 -5.08 1.62 -7.25
C PHE A 119 -3.83 1.00 -6.61
N GLY A 120 -2.96 1.84 -6.06
CA GLY A 120 -1.78 1.35 -5.34
C GLY A 120 -2.13 0.93 -3.91
N ILE A 121 -2.06 1.84 -2.95
CA ILE A 121 -2.38 1.60 -1.54
C ILE A 121 -3.61 2.42 -1.16
N ASP A 122 -4.72 1.75 -0.83
CA ASP A 122 -5.95 2.36 -0.31
C ASP A 122 -6.07 2.15 1.19
N VAL A 123 -6.10 3.25 1.96
CA VAL A 123 -6.21 3.25 3.42
C VAL A 123 -7.54 3.90 3.80
N SER A 124 -8.48 3.09 4.27
CA SER A 124 -9.82 3.52 4.59
C SER A 124 -10.14 3.28 6.07
N MET A 125 -10.59 4.34 6.77
CA MET A 125 -10.93 4.30 8.21
C MET A 125 -9.84 3.64 9.06
N SER A 126 -8.57 3.98 8.77
CA SER A 126 -7.40 3.30 9.35
C SER A 126 -6.36 4.32 9.81
N ASN A 127 -5.93 4.23 11.07
CA ASN A 127 -5.16 5.26 11.73
C ASN A 127 -3.79 4.74 12.23
N ASN A 128 -2.89 5.70 12.50
CA ASN A 128 -1.59 5.43 13.13
C ASN A 128 -0.72 4.42 12.37
N SER A 129 -0.88 4.32 11.05
CA SER A 129 -0.13 3.39 10.21
C SER A 129 1.08 4.08 9.57
N ILE A 130 2.08 3.29 9.20
CA ILE A 130 3.29 3.73 8.52
C ILE A 130 3.29 3.17 7.09
N ILE A 131 3.36 4.06 6.11
CA ILE A 131 3.45 3.71 4.69
C ILE A 131 4.72 4.35 4.16
N SER A 132 5.77 3.55 3.96
CA SER A 132 7.09 4.13 3.67
C SER A 132 7.92 3.33 2.67
N ASN A 133 8.78 4.03 1.93
CA ASN A 133 9.73 3.45 0.97
C ASN A 133 9.09 2.57 -0.12
N ASN A 134 7.80 2.74 -0.42
CA ASN A 134 7.17 1.96 -1.48
C ASN A 134 7.41 2.63 -2.84
N TYR A 135 7.66 1.82 -3.86
CA TYR A 135 7.66 2.24 -5.26
C TYR A 135 6.33 1.85 -5.89
N ILE A 136 5.58 2.84 -6.36
CA ILE A 136 4.20 2.65 -6.81
C ILE A 136 4.03 3.17 -8.22
N THR A 137 3.57 2.30 -9.13
CA THR A 137 3.13 2.68 -10.47
C THR A 137 1.74 2.11 -10.73
N SER A 138 0.92 2.83 -11.50
CA SER A 138 -0.40 2.33 -11.91
C SER A 138 -0.30 1.41 -13.14
N LYS A 139 -1.45 0.86 -13.56
CA LYS A 139 -1.62 0.21 -14.86
C LYS A 139 -1.28 1.17 -15.99
N ASN A 140 -0.84 0.64 -17.13
CA ASN A 140 -0.54 1.42 -18.33
C ASN A 140 -1.85 1.86 -19.02
N LEU A 141 -2.55 2.81 -18.39
CA LEU A 141 -3.79 3.42 -18.85
C LEU A 141 -3.59 4.92 -19.09
N ASP A 142 -4.51 5.54 -19.81
CA ASP A 142 -4.56 6.99 -19.89
C ASP A 142 -4.75 7.60 -18.50
N LEU A 143 -4.19 8.77 -18.26
CA LEU A 143 -4.12 9.42 -16.95
C LEU A 143 -5.50 9.49 -16.25
N GLY A 144 -6.56 9.78 -17.00
CA GLY A 144 -7.93 9.86 -16.47
C GLY A 144 -8.52 8.52 -16.02
N LEU A 145 -7.99 7.42 -16.53
CA LEU A 145 -8.45 6.05 -16.25
C LEU A 145 -7.60 5.35 -15.18
N ARG A 146 -6.50 5.94 -14.76
CA ARG A 146 -5.69 5.41 -13.65
C ARG A 146 -6.39 5.63 -12.31
N GLY A 147 -6.15 4.76 -11.37
CA GLY A 147 -6.53 4.95 -9.98
C GLY A 147 -5.46 5.72 -9.19
N ASP A 148 -5.79 6.09 -7.97
CA ASP A 148 -4.86 6.80 -7.10
C ASP A 148 -3.71 5.87 -6.68
N GLY A 149 -2.49 6.37 -6.71
CA GLY A 149 -1.32 5.60 -6.28
C GLY A 149 -1.30 5.35 -4.77
N LEU A 150 -1.76 6.34 -3.99
CA LEU A 150 -1.95 6.23 -2.56
C LEU A 150 -3.15 7.06 -2.14
N ARG A 151 -4.05 6.49 -1.34
CA ARG A 151 -5.24 7.17 -0.87
C ARG A 151 -5.43 6.96 0.63
N LEU A 152 -5.62 8.07 1.37
CA LEU A 152 -6.10 8.08 2.75
C LEU A 152 -7.54 8.58 2.75
N TRP A 153 -8.48 7.77 3.23
CA TRP A 153 -9.89 8.13 3.34
C TRP A 153 -10.41 7.90 4.76
N TYR A 154 -10.85 8.98 5.44
CA TYR A 154 -11.17 8.96 6.87
C TYR A 154 -10.07 8.28 7.70
N SER A 155 -8.80 8.61 7.41
CA SER A 155 -7.63 7.92 7.98
C SER A 155 -6.67 8.94 8.57
N ASN A 156 -6.50 8.92 9.87
CA ASN A 156 -5.84 9.96 10.65
C ASN A 156 -4.49 9.47 11.23
N ASP A 157 -3.62 10.44 11.53
CA ASP A 157 -2.39 10.23 12.28
C ASP A 157 -1.47 9.17 11.65
N ASN A 158 -1.49 9.05 10.32
CA ASN A 158 -0.62 8.15 9.57
C ASN A 158 0.66 8.87 9.15
N ILE A 159 1.73 8.10 8.96
CA ILE A 159 2.99 8.57 8.40
C ILE A 159 3.13 8.00 6.99
N VAL A 160 3.18 8.88 5.99
CA VAL A 160 3.39 8.55 4.58
C VAL A 160 4.73 9.16 4.16
N SER A 161 5.78 8.35 4.10
CA SER A 161 7.11 8.91 3.89
C SER A 161 7.97 8.12 2.91
N LYS A 162 8.83 8.84 2.18
CA LYS A 162 9.83 8.23 1.26
C LYS A 162 9.24 7.33 0.18
N ASN A 163 7.95 7.45 -0.11
CA ASN A 163 7.34 6.69 -1.20
C ASN A 163 7.62 7.36 -2.54
N LYS A 164 7.72 6.56 -3.58
CA LYS A 164 7.92 7.02 -4.96
C LYS A 164 6.71 6.64 -5.80
N LEU A 165 5.89 7.63 -6.17
CA LEU A 165 4.68 7.46 -6.98
C LEU A 165 4.95 7.98 -8.40
N ILE A 166 4.92 7.08 -9.38
CA ILE A 166 5.21 7.43 -10.78
C ILE A 166 4.10 6.90 -11.69
N ASN A 167 3.67 7.73 -12.62
CA ASN A 167 2.65 7.35 -13.59
C ASN A 167 1.37 6.81 -12.91
N SER A 168 0.99 7.35 -11.77
CA SER A 168 -0.32 7.11 -11.17
C SER A 168 -1.26 8.28 -11.39
N ARG A 169 -2.46 8.26 -10.81
CA ARG A 169 -3.36 9.39 -10.91
C ARG A 169 -3.04 10.43 -9.83
N ASP A 170 -3.28 10.11 -8.58
CA ASP A 170 -3.09 11.04 -7.46
C ASP A 170 -2.48 10.33 -6.23
N MET A 171 -1.88 11.13 -5.33
CA MET A 171 -1.86 10.82 -3.90
C MET A 171 -2.98 11.64 -3.24
N VAL A 172 -3.96 10.99 -2.61
CA VAL A 172 -5.15 11.65 -2.07
C VAL A 172 -5.22 11.55 -0.55
N VAL A 173 -5.48 12.67 0.10
CA VAL A 173 -5.77 12.77 1.54
C VAL A 173 -7.18 13.35 1.69
N TRP A 174 -8.17 12.48 1.93
CA TRP A 174 -9.59 12.82 1.88
C TRP A 174 -10.25 12.56 3.23
N TYR A 175 -10.89 13.61 3.82
CA TYR A 175 -11.48 13.59 5.17
C TYR A 175 -10.51 13.04 6.24
N SER A 176 -9.22 13.36 6.11
CA SER A 176 -8.16 12.75 6.93
C SER A 176 -7.29 13.84 7.57
N HIS A 177 -6.96 13.66 8.83
CA HIS A 177 -6.34 14.70 9.65
C HIS A 177 -5.08 14.17 10.36
N GLY A 178 -4.19 15.07 10.74
CA GLY A 178 -3.02 14.75 11.56
C GLY A 178 -1.94 13.91 10.88
N ASN A 179 -2.04 13.68 9.55
CA ASN A 179 -1.09 12.85 8.85
C ASN A 179 0.21 13.61 8.57
N GLU A 180 1.33 12.91 8.65
CA GLU A 180 2.63 13.39 8.18
C GLU A 180 2.90 12.82 6.78
N ILE A 181 3.16 13.71 5.80
CA ILE A 181 3.49 13.36 4.42
C ILE A 181 4.85 13.96 4.10
N SER A 182 5.89 13.14 4.12
CA SER A 182 7.26 13.65 4.08
C SER A 182 8.20 12.86 3.17
N GLU A 183 9.12 13.57 2.53
CA GLU A 183 10.18 12.99 1.70
C GLU A 183 9.67 12.08 0.55
N ASN A 184 8.41 12.24 0.13
CA ASN A 184 7.87 11.46 -0.99
C ASN A 184 8.30 12.09 -2.32
N TYR A 185 8.36 11.24 -3.34
CA TYR A 185 8.62 11.65 -4.71
C TYR A 185 7.40 11.33 -5.60
N GLY A 186 6.93 12.31 -6.36
CA GLY A 186 5.82 12.16 -7.29
C GLY A 186 6.17 12.65 -8.70
N GLU A 187 5.98 11.80 -9.72
CA GLU A 187 6.32 12.15 -11.10
C GLU A 187 5.28 11.63 -12.09
N ASN A 188 4.96 12.46 -13.09
CA ASN A 188 4.00 12.15 -14.15
C ASN A 188 2.62 11.71 -13.63
N ASN A 189 2.18 12.33 -12.54
CA ASN A 189 0.85 12.12 -11.95
C ASN A 189 -0.08 13.28 -12.34
N ARG A 190 -1.38 13.16 -12.07
CA ARG A 190 -2.33 14.29 -12.18
C ARG A 190 -2.10 15.27 -11.03
N TYR A 191 -2.35 14.85 -9.80
CA TYR A 191 -1.98 15.56 -8.58
C TYR A 191 -0.97 14.73 -7.79
N SER A 192 0.22 15.26 -7.56
CA SER A 192 1.18 14.55 -6.73
C SER A 192 0.74 14.46 -5.27
N LEU A 193 -0.02 15.47 -4.80
CA LEU A 193 -0.64 15.45 -3.48
C LEU A 193 -1.93 16.28 -3.50
N HIS A 194 -3.05 15.64 -3.22
CA HIS A 194 -4.37 16.23 -3.29
C HIS A 194 -5.11 16.09 -1.96
N PHE A 195 -5.30 17.20 -1.27
CA PHE A 195 -6.09 17.28 -0.04
C PHE A 195 -7.53 17.62 -0.36
N MET A 196 -8.49 16.87 0.21
CA MET A 196 -9.91 17.11 0.09
C MET A 196 -10.57 17.05 1.47
N TYR A 197 -11.13 18.17 1.94
CA TYR A 197 -11.77 18.27 3.27
C TYR A 197 -10.88 17.72 4.40
N ALA A 198 -9.58 17.93 4.29
CA ALA A 198 -8.58 17.45 5.21
C ALA A 198 -7.95 18.61 5.98
N GLY A 199 -7.38 18.36 7.14
CA GLY A 199 -6.78 19.43 7.94
C GLY A 199 -5.76 18.95 8.94
N LYS A 200 -5.01 19.90 9.52
CA LYS A 200 -3.98 19.62 10.54
C LYS A 200 -2.91 18.59 10.06
N ASN A 201 -2.64 18.56 8.77
CA ASN A 201 -1.63 17.68 8.21
C ASN A 201 -0.26 18.38 8.12
N TYR A 202 0.82 17.62 8.09
CA TYR A 202 2.19 18.11 7.96
C TYR A 202 2.78 17.59 6.65
N VAL A 203 3.20 18.51 5.77
CA VAL A 203 3.73 18.19 4.43
C VAL A 203 5.12 18.78 4.33
N LYS A 204 6.16 17.94 4.29
CA LYS A 204 7.53 18.45 4.33
C LYS A 204 8.49 17.67 3.43
N ASN A 205 9.37 18.43 2.76
CA ASN A 205 10.50 17.87 2.00
C ASN A 205 10.10 16.87 0.90
N ASN A 206 8.91 17.02 0.31
CA ASN A 206 8.51 16.18 -0.81
C ASN A 206 9.04 16.77 -2.12
N THR A 207 9.23 15.94 -3.12
CA THR A 207 9.67 16.36 -4.46
C THR A 207 8.66 15.94 -5.51
N TYR A 208 8.13 16.91 -6.25
CA TYR A 208 7.11 16.67 -7.28
C TYR A 208 7.56 17.24 -8.64
N LYS A 209 7.65 16.37 -9.66
CA LYS A 209 8.14 16.74 -11.00
C LYS A 209 7.19 16.28 -12.10
N PHE A 210 7.03 17.10 -13.11
CA PHE A 210 6.28 16.77 -14.34
C PHE A 210 4.83 16.31 -14.09
N ASN A 211 4.21 16.80 -13.02
CA ASN A 211 2.81 16.53 -12.71
C ASN A 211 1.92 17.64 -13.27
N SER A 212 0.63 17.35 -13.52
CA SER A 212 -0.31 18.42 -13.87
C SER A 212 -0.44 19.44 -12.73
N VAL A 213 -0.46 18.95 -11.48
CA VAL A 213 -0.43 19.78 -10.27
C VAL A 213 0.49 19.13 -9.22
N GLY A 214 1.34 19.92 -8.59
CA GLY A 214 2.18 19.42 -7.48
C GLY A 214 1.37 19.13 -6.23
N ILE A 215 0.92 20.18 -5.53
CA ILE A 215 0.10 20.08 -4.32
C ILE A 215 -1.20 20.87 -4.54
N PHE A 216 -2.33 20.27 -4.20
CA PHE A 216 -3.65 20.93 -4.29
C PHE A 216 -4.43 20.78 -2.99
N PHE A 217 -4.91 21.90 -2.45
CA PHE A 217 -5.71 21.95 -1.24
C PHE A 217 -7.16 22.30 -1.59
N MET A 218 -8.07 21.32 -1.53
CA MET A 218 -9.49 21.53 -1.74
C MET A 218 -10.23 21.50 -0.39
N TYR A 219 -10.85 22.59 -0.01
CA TYR A 219 -11.60 22.72 1.26
C TYR A 219 -10.83 22.22 2.49
N SER A 220 -9.53 22.44 2.50
CA SER A 220 -8.60 21.94 3.53
C SER A 220 -7.98 23.11 4.28
N LYS A 221 -7.77 22.96 5.60
CA LYS A 221 -7.26 24.04 6.47
C LYS A 221 -6.20 23.51 7.43
N ASP A 222 -5.48 24.44 8.06
CA ASP A 222 -4.53 24.15 9.14
C ASP A 222 -3.46 23.11 8.76
N THR A 223 -3.06 23.06 7.50
CA THR A 223 -1.99 22.20 7.03
C THR A 223 -0.70 23.00 6.91
N LEU A 224 0.38 22.49 7.51
CA LEU A 224 1.71 23.07 7.40
C LEU A 224 2.47 22.42 6.25
N ALA A 225 2.88 23.20 5.25
CA ALA A 225 3.67 22.74 4.13
C ALA A 225 5.01 23.49 4.08
N SER A 226 6.12 22.76 4.05
CA SER A 226 7.47 23.34 4.01
C SER A 226 8.48 22.47 3.27
N GLY A 227 9.41 23.10 2.56
CA GLY A 227 10.52 22.42 1.88
C GLY A 227 10.12 21.50 0.73
N ASN A 228 8.92 21.70 0.16
CA ASN A 228 8.41 20.85 -0.93
C ASN A 228 8.73 21.47 -2.28
#